data_700f9bc8acce73ae3819f488744da957
#
_entry.id   700f9bc8acce73ae3819f488744da957
#
_cell.length_a   1.000
_cell.length_b   1.000
_cell.length_c   1.000
_cell.angle_alpha   90.00
_cell.angle_beta   90.00
_cell.angle_gamma   90.00
#
_symmetry.space_group_name_H-M   'P 1'
#
loop_
_entity.id
_entity.type
_entity.pdbx_description
1 polymer ?
#
loop_
_entity_poly.entity_id
_entity_poly.type
_entity_poly.pdbx_seq_one_letter_code
_entity_poly.pdbx_strand_id
1 'polypeptide(L)'
;EMEDLDFDEPWLVVDVLVNEQGLAKLPKVSVQYCEPERPCTLVIGPKNHRRWEISILPGEDPKEVATPEQTWKLLSRWLDPQDGELWRQASYRFHALVAKRWRQGRVFLAGDAAHMQPPFLGQGMCQGIRDVGNLSWKLAAVLLDEVTGPAAQALLDSYGIERQAHVRELTSRIKAVGAVICERDPIQARQRDARLLAQCDGVVRDTPRQDILPALDQGLLSSTPSSGRGRLFPQPLLTDKRGRSCRMDLLTGNGWRLVLAPGVSAERASLGCISPVLLGEGDDPEGLAIDWLCRHECRAALVRPDNYVYGVARSEADLVPLWEEALEALGMR
;
A
#
# COMPACT_ATOMS: atom_id res chain seq x y z
N GLU A 1 3.27 -20.23 13.18
CA GLU A 1 4.45 -20.52 12.34
C GLU A 1 4.58 -19.43 11.29
N MET A 2 5.80 -18.88 11.13
CA MET A 2 6.13 -17.88 10.10
C MET A 2 6.85 -18.56 8.94
N GLU A 3 6.61 -18.07 7.75
CA GLU A 3 7.38 -18.35 6.53
C GLU A 3 8.44 -17.26 6.40
N ASP A 4 9.69 -17.64 6.23
CA ASP A 4 10.80 -16.74 5.97
C ASP A 4 10.91 -16.53 4.45
N LEU A 5 10.93 -15.27 4.04
CA LEU A 5 11.08 -14.87 2.65
C LEU A 5 12.53 -14.47 2.31
N ASP A 6 13.51 -14.96 3.08
CA ASP A 6 14.94 -14.80 2.85
C ASP A 6 15.39 -13.32 2.77
N PHE A 7 15.10 -12.55 3.81
CA PHE A 7 15.63 -11.21 3.99
C PHE A 7 15.97 -10.97 5.47
N ASP A 8 17.23 -10.66 5.74
CA ASP A 8 17.74 -10.42 7.10
C ASP A 8 18.90 -9.43 7.05
N GLU A 9 18.63 -8.15 7.32
CA GLU A 9 19.61 -7.06 7.22
C GLU A 9 19.60 -6.20 8.49
N PRO A 10 20.78 -5.98 9.12
CA PRO A 10 20.91 -5.06 10.25
C PRO A 10 21.05 -3.60 9.77
N TRP A 11 20.27 -2.71 10.35
CA TRP A 11 20.25 -1.29 10.03
C TRP A 11 20.20 -0.43 11.28
N LEU A 12 20.88 0.70 11.27
CA LEU A 12 20.74 1.78 12.24
C LEU A 12 19.66 2.75 11.76
N VAL A 13 18.64 2.96 12.60
CA VAL A 13 17.60 3.97 12.37
C VAL A 13 17.88 5.16 13.30
N VAL A 14 18.06 6.32 12.71
CA VAL A 14 18.36 7.58 13.42
C VAL A 14 17.29 8.60 13.10
N ASP A 15 16.66 9.15 14.13
CA ASP A 15 15.73 10.26 14.04
C ASP A 15 16.36 11.51 14.64
N VAL A 16 16.40 12.62 13.88
CA VAL A 16 16.97 13.90 14.30
C VAL A 16 15.92 15.00 14.18
N LEU A 17 15.80 15.82 15.19
CA LEU A 17 15.09 17.09 15.15
C LEU A 17 16.07 18.18 14.69
N VAL A 18 16.02 18.50 13.42
CA VAL A 18 17.02 19.34 12.74
C VAL A 18 16.62 20.81 12.87
N ASN A 19 17.56 21.71 13.20
CA ASN A 19 17.32 23.14 13.22
C ASN A 19 17.32 23.75 11.81
N GLU A 20 17.02 25.05 11.69
CA GLU A 20 16.93 25.74 10.40
C GLU A 20 18.23 25.68 9.59
N GLN A 21 19.39 25.82 10.28
CA GLN A 21 20.71 25.77 9.62
C GLN A 21 20.99 24.38 9.05
N GLY A 22 20.69 23.34 9.82
CA GLY A 22 20.81 21.96 9.38
C GLY A 22 19.84 21.62 8.24
N LEU A 23 18.58 22.09 8.32
CA LEU A 23 17.60 21.88 7.24
C LEU A 23 18.04 22.49 5.91
N ALA A 24 18.75 23.62 5.95
CA ALA A 24 19.27 24.27 4.74
C ALA A 24 20.36 23.45 4.03
N LYS A 25 21.04 22.55 4.76
CA LYS A 25 22.07 21.64 4.22
C LYS A 25 21.46 20.39 3.55
N LEU A 26 20.21 20.06 3.85
CA LEU A 26 19.59 18.78 3.48
C LEU A 26 18.73 18.89 2.22
N PRO A 27 18.58 17.79 1.47
CA PRO A 27 17.62 17.73 0.36
C PRO A 27 16.18 17.90 0.87
N LYS A 28 15.32 18.44 0.00
CA LYS A 28 13.89 18.65 0.29
C LYS A 28 13.02 17.42 0.01
N VAL A 29 13.62 16.34 -0.46
CA VAL A 29 12.97 15.06 -0.79
C VAL A 29 13.69 13.92 -0.10
N SER A 30 13.00 12.80 0.11
CA SER A 30 13.66 11.58 0.59
C SER A 30 14.62 11.04 -0.48
N VAL A 31 15.79 10.60 -0.04
CA VAL A 31 16.87 10.15 -0.94
C VAL A 31 17.37 8.78 -0.50
N GLN A 32 17.46 7.86 -1.46
CA GLN A 32 18.12 6.57 -1.26
C GLN A 32 19.55 6.66 -1.80
N TYR A 33 20.53 6.57 -0.92
CA TYR A 33 21.96 6.56 -1.26
C TYR A 33 22.39 5.11 -1.47
N CYS A 34 22.35 4.67 -2.73
CA CYS A 34 22.71 3.31 -3.14
C CYS A 34 24.23 3.14 -3.28
N GLU A 35 24.97 3.62 -2.29
CA GLU A 35 26.44 3.61 -2.31
C GLU A 35 26.96 2.26 -1.79
N PRO A 36 27.85 1.57 -2.53
CA PRO A 36 28.33 0.24 -2.16
C PRO A 36 29.05 0.20 -0.80
N GLU A 37 29.73 1.30 -0.47
CA GLU A 37 30.49 1.44 0.78
C GLU A 37 29.56 1.41 2.00
N ARG A 38 28.41 2.11 1.93
CA ARG A 38 27.41 2.11 2.99
C ARG A 38 26.05 2.59 2.50
N PRO A 39 25.19 1.68 2.11
CA PRO A 39 23.81 2.02 1.74
C PRO A 39 23.10 2.80 2.84
N CYS A 40 22.37 3.84 2.46
CA CYS A 40 21.65 4.70 3.40
C CYS A 40 20.40 5.27 2.75
N THR A 41 19.36 5.49 3.54
CA THR A 41 18.16 6.23 3.14
C THR A 41 17.97 7.43 4.04
N LEU A 42 17.81 8.62 3.46
CA LEU A 42 17.32 9.81 4.15
C LEU A 42 15.82 9.95 3.90
N VAL A 43 15.04 9.94 4.96
CA VAL A 43 13.58 10.07 4.92
C VAL A 43 13.16 11.43 5.48
N ILE A 44 12.32 12.14 4.73
CA ILE A 44 11.73 13.41 5.18
C ILE A 44 10.53 13.09 6.07
N GLY A 45 10.63 13.45 7.34
CA GLY A 45 9.54 13.41 8.31
C GLY A 45 8.76 14.74 8.37
N PRO A 46 7.72 14.82 9.20
CA PRO A 46 6.94 16.03 9.39
C PRO A 46 7.78 17.15 10.01
N LYS A 47 7.51 18.40 9.63
CA LYS A 47 8.20 19.60 10.12
C LYS A 47 9.74 19.49 9.96
N ASN A 48 10.46 19.55 11.06
CA ASN A 48 11.93 19.49 11.11
C ASN A 48 12.48 18.09 11.44
N HIS A 49 11.64 17.06 11.50
CA HIS A 49 12.07 15.69 11.72
C HIS A 49 12.72 15.12 10.45
N ARG A 50 13.89 14.53 10.59
CA ARG A 50 14.61 13.81 9.55
C ARG A 50 15.04 12.45 10.07
N ARG A 51 14.93 11.43 9.23
CA ARG A 51 15.33 10.06 9.57
C ARG A 51 16.39 9.58 8.61
N TRP A 52 17.42 8.97 9.16
CA TRP A 52 18.39 8.17 8.40
C TRP A 52 18.22 6.71 8.74
N GLU A 53 18.23 5.88 7.72
CA GLU A 53 18.31 4.43 7.81
C GLU A 53 19.65 4.05 7.18
N ILE A 54 20.61 3.61 8.02
CA ILE A 54 22.01 3.40 7.62
C ILE A 54 22.35 1.93 7.78
N SER A 55 22.87 1.30 6.72
CA SER A 55 23.28 -0.11 6.77
C SER A 55 24.40 -0.31 7.78
N ILE A 56 24.25 -1.32 8.64
CA ILE A 56 25.30 -1.81 9.53
C ILE A 56 26.13 -2.83 8.75
N LEU A 57 27.42 -2.60 8.66
CA LEU A 57 28.31 -3.42 7.83
C LEU A 57 28.70 -4.72 8.56
N PRO A 58 29.09 -5.78 7.80
CA PRO A 58 29.63 -6.99 8.39
C PRO A 58 30.82 -6.69 9.32
N GLY A 59 30.76 -7.25 10.53
CA GLY A 59 31.80 -7.05 11.57
C GLY A 59 31.59 -5.85 12.48
N GLU A 60 30.61 -4.98 12.22
CA GLU A 60 30.24 -3.91 13.14
C GLU A 60 29.29 -4.42 14.24
N ASP A 61 29.49 -3.98 15.49
CA ASP A 61 28.54 -4.25 16.58
C ASP A 61 27.35 -3.27 16.49
N PRO A 62 26.13 -3.77 16.30
CA PRO A 62 24.94 -2.92 16.23
C PRO A 62 24.72 -2.01 17.45
N LYS A 63 25.19 -2.42 18.63
CA LYS A 63 25.07 -1.61 19.85
C LYS A 63 26.10 -0.45 19.87
N GLU A 64 27.30 -0.70 19.40
CA GLU A 64 28.32 0.33 19.28
C GLU A 64 27.96 1.36 18.21
N VAL A 65 27.50 0.91 17.06
CA VAL A 65 27.05 1.79 15.96
C VAL A 65 25.88 2.69 16.38
N ALA A 66 25.02 2.23 17.28
CA ALA A 66 23.87 2.98 17.78
C ALA A 66 24.22 3.93 18.96
N THR A 67 25.50 4.09 19.35
CA THR A 67 25.88 5.11 20.33
C THR A 67 25.77 6.52 19.73
N PRO A 68 25.46 7.57 20.53
CA PRO A 68 25.35 8.94 20.01
C PRO A 68 26.62 9.39 19.26
N GLU A 69 27.79 9.04 19.78
CA GLU A 69 29.09 9.40 19.20
C GLU A 69 29.26 8.78 17.79
N GLN A 70 29.06 7.48 17.66
CA GLN A 70 29.17 6.81 16.35
C GLN A 70 28.06 7.25 15.39
N THR A 71 26.86 7.49 15.90
CA THR A 71 25.75 8.01 15.10
C THR A 71 26.10 9.36 14.49
N TRP A 72 26.62 10.33 15.27
CA TRP A 72 27.06 11.63 14.74
C TRP A 72 28.19 11.50 13.73
N LYS A 73 29.13 10.58 13.96
CA LYS A 73 30.18 10.28 12.99
C LYS A 73 29.63 9.79 11.65
N LEU A 74 28.61 8.94 11.67
CA LEU A 74 27.92 8.47 10.46
C LEU A 74 27.12 9.59 9.78
N LEU A 75 26.55 10.52 10.53
CA LEU A 75 25.79 11.65 10.01
C LEU A 75 26.68 12.81 9.49
N SER A 76 27.99 12.81 9.76
CA SER A 76 28.91 13.96 9.54
C SER A 76 28.96 14.46 8.09
N ARG A 77 28.57 13.64 7.10
CA ARG A 77 28.46 14.08 5.70
C ARG A 77 27.26 15.02 5.44
N TRP A 78 26.29 15.05 6.34
CA TRP A 78 25.08 15.85 6.22
C TRP A 78 24.91 16.89 7.31
N LEU A 79 25.17 16.50 8.56
CA LEU A 79 24.92 17.30 9.76
C LEU A 79 26.07 17.18 10.76
N ASP A 80 26.26 18.24 11.51
CA ASP A 80 27.09 18.28 12.72
C ASP A 80 26.19 18.29 13.98
N PRO A 81 26.72 17.98 15.18
CA PRO A 81 25.92 17.96 16.42
C PRO A 81 25.17 19.27 16.73
N GLN A 82 25.67 20.42 16.22
CA GLN A 82 25.00 21.72 16.38
C GLN A 82 23.80 21.93 15.44
N ASP A 83 23.61 21.09 14.44
CA ASP A 83 22.55 21.22 13.46
C ASP A 83 21.21 20.62 13.92
N GLY A 84 21.21 19.89 15.06
CA GLY A 84 20.00 19.28 15.58
C GLY A 84 20.20 18.40 16.80
N GLU A 85 19.13 17.79 17.26
CA GLU A 85 19.10 16.91 18.42
C GLU A 85 18.78 15.48 17.99
N LEU A 86 19.57 14.51 18.47
CA LEU A 86 19.24 13.09 18.32
C LEU A 86 18.02 12.77 19.16
N TRP A 87 16.88 12.58 18.50
CA TRP A 87 15.65 12.21 19.17
C TRP A 87 15.57 10.71 19.44
N ARG A 88 16.10 9.91 18.51
CA ARG A 88 16.13 8.45 18.64
C ARG A 88 17.25 7.88 17.77
N GLN A 89 17.97 6.91 18.32
CA GLN A 89 18.86 6.03 17.58
C GLN A 89 18.68 4.61 18.07
N ALA A 90 18.51 3.68 17.16
CA ALA A 90 18.38 2.26 17.49
C ALA A 90 18.78 1.38 16.30
N SER A 91 19.48 0.31 16.59
CA SER A 91 19.72 -0.74 15.60
C SER A 91 18.48 -1.66 15.50
N TYR A 92 18.10 -1.99 14.27
CA TYR A 92 17.03 -2.91 13.94
C TYR A 92 17.56 -3.98 13.02
N ARG A 93 16.95 -5.15 13.14
CA ARG A 93 17.13 -6.22 12.18
C ARG A 93 15.85 -6.35 11.38
N PHE A 94 15.91 -6.08 10.10
CA PHE A 94 14.76 -6.14 9.22
C PHE A 94 14.63 -7.53 8.63
N HIS A 95 13.45 -8.11 8.76
CA HIS A 95 13.10 -9.42 8.25
C HIS A 95 11.98 -9.32 7.23
N ALA A 96 11.85 -10.34 6.38
CA ALA A 96 10.70 -10.54 5.53
C ALA A 96 10.02 -11.84 5.95
N LEU A 97 9.01 -11.75 6.80
CA LEU A 97 8.30 -12.89 7.39
C LEU A 97 6.81 -12.78 7.12
N VAL A 98 6.14 -13.91 6.83
CA VAL A 98 4.68 -13.97 6.68
C VAL A 98 4.13 -15.17 7.44
N ALA A 99 3.08 -14.95 8.24
CA ALA A 99 2.42 -16.04 8.96
C ALA A 99 1.80 -17.03 7.97
N LYS A 100 2.01 -18.34 8.21
CA LYS A 100 1.46 -19.40 7.35
C LYS A 100 -0.05 -19.53 7.44
N ARG A 101 -0.65 -19.12 8.56
CA ARG A 101 -2.10 -19.07 8.76
C ARG A 101 -2.50 -17.76 9.39
N TRP A 102 -3.46 -17.07 8.81
CA TRP A 102 -3.96 -15.78 9.26
C TRP A 102 -5.27 -15.88 10.03
N ARG A 103 -5.92 -17.06 9.99
CA ARG A 103 -7.14 -17.36 10.72
C ARG A 103 -7.09 -18.76 11.32
N GLN A 104 -7.56 -18.89 12.57
CA GLN A 104 -7.85 -20.17 13.20
C GLN A 104 -9.12 -20.02 14.04
N GLY A 105 -10.23 -20.58 13.56
CA GLY A 105 -11.53 -20.42 14.19
C GLY A 105 -11.95 -18.95 14.27
N ARG A 106 -12.01 -18.40 15.49
CA ARG A 106 -12.37 -17.00 15.79
C ARG A 106 -11.16 -16.08 16.01
N VAL A 107 -9.95 -16.59 15.85
CA VAL A 107 -8.71 -15.82 16.02
C VAL A 107 -8.17 -15.43 14.65
N PHE A 108 -7.84 -14.15 14.49
CA PHE A 108 -7.28 -13.58 13.27
C PHE A 108 -5.96 -12.88 13.59
N LEU A 109 -5.02 -12.91 12.66
CA LEU A 109 -3.78 -12.13 12.72
C LEU A 109 -3.88 -10.98 11.72
N ALA A 110 -3.35 -9.81 12.07
CA ALA A 110 -3.29 -8.64 11.19
C ALA A 110 -2.05 -7.79 11.52
N GLY A 111 -1.57 -7.01 10.56
CA GLY A 111 -0.42 -6.13 10.73
C GLY A 111 0.85 -6.90 11.09
N ASP A 112 1.67 -6.33 11.96
CA ASP A 112 2.98 -6.88 12.34
C ASP A 112 2.89 -8.26 13.01
N ALA A 113 1.73 -8.65 13.54
CA ALA A 113 1.48 -10.00 14.04
C ALA A 113 1.36 -11.04 12.90
N ALA A 114 0.98 -10.61 11.70
CA ALA A 114 0.80 -11.48 10.54
C ALA A 114 1.99 -11.43 9.58
N HIS A 115 2.71 -10.31 9.50
CA HIS A 115 3.84 -10.14 8.58
C HIS A 115 4.84 -9.07 9.03
N MET A 116 6.08 -9.29 8.68
CA MET A 116 7.17 -8.32 8.81
C MET A 116 7.79 -8.10 7.44
N GLN A 117 8.17 -6.87 7.13
CA GLN A 117 8.75 -6.52 5.84
C GLN A 117 9.82 -5.43 5.98
N PRO A 118 10.81 -5.38 5.06
CA PRO A 118 11.80 -4.31 5.02
C PRO A 118 11.16 -2.94 4.80
N PRO A 119 11.76 -1.83 5.30
CA PRO A 119 11.13 -0.51 5.28
C PRO A 119 11.25 0.25 3.95
N PHE A 120 11.96 -0.24 2.96
CA PHE A 120 12.39 0.50 1.75
C PHE A 120 11.30 1.23 0.96
N LEU A 121 10.04 0.80 1.04
CA LEU A 121 8.90 1.51 0.45
C LEU A 121 7.96 2.13 1.50
N GLY A 122 8.29 2.05 2.79
CA GLY A 122 7.47 2.60 3.87
C GLY A 122 6.07 1.99 3.96
N GLN A 123 5.89 0.69 3.66
CA GLN A 123 4.59 0.05 3.51
C GLN A 123 4.11 -0.72 4.75
N GLY A 124 4.89 -0.85 5.84
CA GLY A 124 4.51 -1.66 7.00
C GLY A 124 3.15 -1.28 7.59
N MET A 125 3.02 -0.05 8.07
CA MET A 125 1.76 0.47 8.61
C MET A 125 0.62 0.41 7.58
N CYS A 126 0.89 0.76 6.32
CA CYS A 126 -0.11 0.73 5.26
C CYS A 126 -0.63 -0.69 4.96
N GLN A 127 0.22 -1.71 5.09
CA GLN A 127 -0.19 -3.12 4.98
C GLN A 127 -1.13 -3.50 6.12
N GLY A 128 -0.80 -3.16 7.36
CA GLY A 128 -1.67 -3.40 8.52
C GLY A 128 -3.02 -2.70 8.39
N ILE A 129 -3.07 -1.46 7.88
CA ILE A 129 -4.32 -0.76 7.60
C ILE A 129 -5.15 -1.50 6.55
N ARG A 130 -4.52 -2.03 5.49
CA ARG A 130 -5.22 -2.83 4.47
C ARG A 130 -5.73 -4.15 5.03
N ASP A 131 -5.00 -4.77 5.96
CA ASP A 131 -5.45 -5.99 6.64
C ASP A 131 -6.73 -5.72 7.44
N VAL A 132 -6.70 -4.67 8.27
CA VAL A 132 -7.86 -4.28 9.08
C VAL A 132 -9.02 -3.84 8.18
N GLY A 133 -8.77 -3.07 7.14
CA GLY A 133 -9.78 -2.67 6.16
C GLY A 133 -10.45 -3.89 5.52
N ASN A 134 -9.66 -4.88 5.10
CA ASN A 134 -10.18 -6.10 4.49
C ASN A 134 -10.95 -6.99 5.47
N LEU A 135 -10.46 -7.11 6.72
CA LEU A 135 -11.06 -7.98 7.73
C LEU A 135 -12.32 -7.38 8.36
N SER A 136 -12.33 -6.08 8.65
CA SER A 136 -13.38 -5.44 9.47
C SER A 136 -14.76 -5.52 8.84
N TRP A 137 -14.89 -5.26 7.54
CA TRP A 137 -16.20 -5.34 6.88
C TRP A 137 -16.69 -6.79 6.75
N LYS A 138 -15.79 -7.76 6.57
CA LYS A 138 -16.12 -9.18 6.52
C LYS A 138 -16.62 -9.67 7.89
N LEU A 139 -15.98 -9.21 8.96
CA LEU A 139 -16.45 -9.48 10.32
C LEU A 139 -17.80 -8.82 10.58
N ALA A 140 -18.01 -7.56 10.15
CA ALA A 140 -19.27 -6.86 10.31
C ALA A 140 -20.40 -7.60 9.60
N ALA A 141 -20.23 -7.99 8.34
CA ALA A 141 -21.23 -8.72 7.56
C ALA A 141 -21.66 -10.04 8.23
N VAL A 142 -20.71 -10.74 8.87
CA VAL A 142 -21.02 -12.00 9.60
C VAL A 142 -21.64 -11.73 10.97
N LEU A 143 -21.15 -10.74 11.71
CA LEU A 143 -21.65 -10.45 13.07
C LEU A 143 -23.03 -9.76 13.08
N LEU A 144 -23.39 -9.11 11.97
CA LEU A 144 -24.70 -8.49 11.77
C LEU A 144 -25.70 -9.42 11.06
N ASP A 145 -25.34 -10.69 10.88
CA ASP A 145 -26.13 -11.73 10.21
C ASP A 145 -26.50 -11.41 8.74
N GLU A 146 -25.74 -10.50 8.08
CA GLU A 146 -25.90 -10.20 6.66
C GLU A 146 -25.43 -11.36 5.77
N VAL A 147 -24.38 -12.06 6.23
CA VAL A 147 -23.82 -13.27 5.59
C VAL A 147 -23.75 -14.38 6.63
N THR A 148 -24.38 -15.51 6.37
CA THR A 148 -24.54 -16.61 7.33
C THR A 148 -24.09 -17.96 6.78
N GLY A 149 -24.04 -18.96 7.65
CA GLY A 149 -23.78 -20.35 7.26
C GLY A 149 -22.41 -20.58 6.58
N PRO A 150 -22.34 -21.42 5.54
CA PRO A 150 -21.10 -21.70 4.82
C PRO A 150 -20.49 -20.48 4.14
N ALA A 151 -21.32 -19.57 3.62
CA ALA A 151 -20.87 -18.32 2.99
C ALA A 151 -20.12 -17.41 3.97
N ALA A 152 -20.57 -17.34 5.24
CA ALA A 152 -19.88 -16.62 6.29
C ALA A 152 -18.46 -17.17 6.54
N GLN A 153 -18.30 -18.50 6.54
CA GLN A 153 -16.99 -19.11 6.69
C GLN A 153 -16.10 -18.81 5.49
N ALA A 154 -16.60 -18.94 4.26
CA ALA A 154 -15.89 -18.63 3.04
C ALA A 154 -15.46 -17.14 2.99
N LEU A 155 -16.36 -16.24 3.40
CA LEU A 155 -16.07 -14.80 3.48
C LEU A 155 -14.92 -14.51 4.47
N LEU A 156 -14.96 -15.10 5.65
CA LEU A 156 -13.91 -14.92 6.66
C LEU A 156 -12.58 -15.58 6.24
N ASP A 157 -12.62 -16.72 5.57
CA ASP A 157 -11.41 -17.40 5.06
C ASP A 157 -10.77 -16.62 3.90
N SER A 158 -11.58 -15.92 3.10
CA SER A 158 -11.08 -15.07 2.01
C SER A 158 -10.14 -13.96 2.50
N TYR A 159 -10.23 -13.53 3.76
CA TYR A 159 -9.27 -12.58 4.35
C TYR A 159 -7.84 -13.09 4.25
N GLY A 160 -7.58 -14.29 4.77
CA GLY A 160 -6.24 -14.89 4.72
C GLY A 160 -5.78 -15.15 3.28
N ILE A 161 -6.67 -15.65 2.41
CA ILE A 161 -6.37 -15.93 1.01
C ILE A 161 -5.93 -14.65 0.29
N GLU A 162 -6.71 -13.58 0.39
CA GLU A 162 -6.46 -12.31 -0.27
C GLU A 162 -5.22 -11.61 0.25
N ARG A 163 -5.15 -11.43 1.57
CA ARG A 163 -4.12 -10.60 2.18
C ARG A 163 -2.76 -11.28 2.20
N GLN A 164 -2.71 -12.59 2.43
CA GLN A 164 -1.46 -13.33 2.45
C GLN A 164 -0.76 -13.31 1.07
N ALA A 165 -1.51 -13.55 -0.01
CA ALA A 165 -0.99 -13.47 -1.37
C ALA A 165 -0.49 -12.06 -1.71
N HIS A 166 -1.31 -11.04 -1.42
CA HIS A 166 -0.97 -9.64 -1.65
C HIS A 166 0.27 -9.19 -0.86
N VAL A 167 0.40 -9.61 0.41
CA VAL A 167 1.55 -9.28 1.25
C VAL A 167 2.83 -9.91 0.71
N ARG A 168 2.78 -11.19 0.29
CA ARG A 168 3.94 -11.86 -0.33
C ARG A 168 4.40 -11.14 -1.58
N GLU A 169 3.47 -10.81 -2.48
CA GLU A 169 3.80 -10.12 -3.72
C GLU A 169 4.41 -8.73 -3.45
N LEU A 170 3.80 -7.94 -2.56
CA LEU A 170 4.35 -6.63 -2.22
C LEU A 170 5.70 -6.74 -1.50
N THR A 171 5.88 -7.70 -0.61
CA THR A 171 7.17 -7.96 0.05
C THR A 171 8.24 -8.37 -0.97
N SER A 172 7.89 -9.14 -1.99
CA SER A 172 8.81 -9.47 -3.09
C SER A 172 9.28 -8.21 -3.83
N ARG A 173 8.36 -7.28 -4.13
CA ARG A 173 8.70 -5.99 -4.76
C ARG A 173 9.58 -5.12 -3.84
N ILE A 174 9.28 -5.09 -2.55
CA ILE A 174 10.10 -4.37 -1.55
C ILE A 174 11.52 -4.94 -1.48
N LYS A 175 11.66 -6.26 -1.49
CA LYS A 175 12.97 -6.94 -1.55
C LYS A 175 13.74 -6.59 -2.82
N ALA A 176 13.08 -6.55 -3.97
CA ALA A 176 13.71 -6.14 -5.24
C ALA A 176 14.26 -4.71 -5.17
N VAL A 177 13.52 -3.78 -4.55
CA VAL A 177 14.02 -2.41 -4.27
C VAL A 177 15.19 -2.46 -3.29
N GLY A 178 15.08 -3.26 -2.22
CA GLY A 178 16.17 -3.47 -1.26
C GLY A 178 17.44 -3.99 -1.90
N ALA A 179 17.35 -4.94 -2.83
CA ALA A 179 18.50 -5.44 -3.57
C ALA A 179 19.19 -4.36 -4.41
N VAL A 180 18.42 -3.39 -4.96
CA VAL A 180 19.00 -2.22 -5.65
C VAL A 180 19.75 -1.32 -4.68
N ILE A 181 19.18 -1.08 -3.48
CA ILE A 181 19.76 -0.18 -2.48
C ILE A 181 21.02 -0.81 -1.86
N CYS A 182 20.92 -2.09 -1.50
CA CYS A 182 21.92 -2.80 -0.67
C CYS A 182 23.05 -3.44 -1.48
N GLU A 183 23.16 -3.22 -2.81
CA GLU A 183 24.25 -3.76 -3.61
C GLU A 183 25.59 -3.16 -3.16
N ARG A 184 26.49 -4.01 -2.64
CA ARG A 184 27.78 -3.60 -2.06
C ARG A 184 28.99 -3.93 -2.93
N ASP A 185 28.82 -4.78 -3.94
CA ASP A 185 29.90 -5.04 -4.90
C ASP A 185 30.05 -3.83 -5.83
N PRO A 186 31.22 -3.16 -5.88
CA PRO A 186 31.39 -1.96 -6.71
C PRO A 186 31.25 -2.20 -8.22
N ILE A 187 31.45 -3.43 -8.69
CA ILE A 187 31.29 -3.78 -10.10
C ILE A 187 29.80 -3.93 -10.41
N GLN A 188 29.09 -4.68 -9.57
CA GLN A 188 27.63 -4.87 -9.69
C GLN A 188 26.89 -3.54 -9.52
N ALA A 189 27.32 -2.69 -8.57
CA ALA A 189 26.73 -1.36 -8.38
C ALA A 189 26.87 -0.49 -9.65
N ARG A 190 28.03 -0.45 -10.29
CA ARG A 190 28.19 0.28 -11.57
C ARG A 190 27.32 -0.28 -12.69
N GLN A 191 27.16 -1.61 -12.76
CA GLN A 191 26.26 -2.24 -13.74
C GLN A 191 24.80 -1.90 -13.46
N ARG A 192 24.38 -1.92 -12.18
CA ARG A 192 23.05 -1.45 -11.71
C ARG A 192 22.81 -0.01 -12.16
N ASP A 193 23.74 0.89 -11.88
CA ASP A 193 23.61 2.32 -12.19
C ASP A 193 23.48 2.56 -13.70
N ALA A 194 24.33 1.91 -14.49
CA ALA A 194 24.26 1.99 -15.95
C ALA A 194 22.90 1.51 -16.49
N ARG A 195 22.38 0.40 -15.92
CA ARG A 195 21.05 -0.13 -16.29
C ARG A 195 19.93 0.83 -15.93
N LEU A 196 19.94 1.39 -14.70
CA LEU A 196 18.92 2.32 -14.26
C LEU A 196 18.92 3.61 -15.08
N LEU A 197 20.08 4.17 -15.39
CA LEU A 197 20.21 5.36 -16.24
C LEU A 197 19.69 5.08 -17.66
N ALA A 198 20.00 3.91 -18.24
CA ALA A 198 19.49 3.52 -19.55
C ALA A 198 17.96 3.34 -19.58
N GLN A 199 17.36 2.81 -18.51
CA GLN A 199 15.89 2.64 -18.41
C GLN A 199 15.13 3.97 -18.33
N CYS A 200 15.76 5.01 -17.83
CA CYS A 200 15.15 6.32 -17.61
C CYS A 200 15.61 7.38 -18.60
N ASP A 201 16.43 7.06 -19.60
CA ASP A 201 17.09 8.03 -20.51
C ASP A 201 17.81 9.16 -19.74
N GLY A 202 18.35 8.85 -18.56
CA GLY A 202 18.98 9.80 -17.65
C GLY A 202 18.00 10.78 -16.96
N VAL A 203 16.68 10.59 -17.09
CA VAL A 203 15.67 11.46 -16.50
C VAL A 203 14.96 10.76 -15.37
N VAL A 204 14.90 11.42 -14.19
CA VAL A 204 14.13 10.90 -13.04
C VAL A 204 12.64 10.93 -13.39
N ARG A 205 11.96 9.81 -13.21
CA ARG A 205 10.51 9.67 -13.40
C ARG A 205 9.84 9.32 -12.10
N ASP A 206 8.77 10.03 -11.80
CA ASP A 206 7.93 9.71 -10.64
C ASP A 206 7.11 8.44 -10.92
N THR A 207 7.09 7.54 -9.94
CA THR A 207 6.20 6.38 -9.98
C THR A 207 5.12 6.58 -8.91
N PRO A 208 3.84 6.73 -9.29
CA PRO A 208 2.75 6.82 -8.33
C PRO A 208 2.72 5.59 -7.42
N ARG A 209 2.55 5.79 -6.11
CA ARG A 209 2.57 4.67 -5.13
C ARG A 209 1.51 3.61 -5.41
N GLN A 210 0.36 4.00 -5.94
CA GLN A 210 -0.70 3.06 -6.33
C GLN A 210 -0.26 2.07 -7.42
N ASP A 211 0.67 2.47 -8.28
CA ASP A 211 1.17 1.60 -9.36
C ASP A 211 2.19 0.57 -8.84
N ILE A 212 2.77 0.82 -7.66
CA ILE A 212 3.66 -0.13 -6.97
C ILE A 212 2.85 -1.24 -6.28
N LEU A 213 1.62 -0.93 -5.84
CA LEU A 213 0.79 -1.88 -5.13
C LEU A 213 0.28 -2.98 -6.07
N PRO A 214 0.44 -4.27 -5.73
CA PRO A 214 -0.19 -5.34 -6.51
C PRO A 214 -1.71 -5.26 -6.39
N ALA A 215 -2.41 -5.81 -7.35
CA ALA A 215 -3.84 -6.09 -7.23
C ALA A 215 -4.05 -7.33 -6.33
N LEU A 216 -5.24 -7.47 -5.75
CA LEU A 216 -5.69 -8.76 -5.25
C LEU A 216 -5.93 -9.67 -6.47
N ASP A 217 -5.42 -10.88 -6.44
CA ASP A 217 -5.55 -11.86 -7.53
C ASP A 217 -6.46 -13.05 -7.16
N GLN A 218 -6.70 -13.24 -5.86
CA GLN A 218 -7.46 -14.35 -5.29
C GLN A 218 -8.52 -13.83 -4.29
N GLY A 219 -9.43 -14.70 -3.88
CA GLY A 219 -10.45 -14.45 -2.88
C GLY A 219 -11.77 -13.97 -3.45
N LEU A 220 -12.44 -13.05 -2.75
CA LEU A 220 -13.76 -12.53 -3.15
C LEU A 220 -13.63 -11.50 -4.27
N LEU A 221 -13.54 -11.99 -5.49
CA LEU A 221 -13.39 -11.22 -6.74
C LEU A 221 -14.21 -11.85 -7.85
N SER A 222 -14.66 -11.04 -8.80
CA SER A 222 -15.34 -11.54 -10.00
C SER A 222 -14.51 -12.58 -10.74
N SER A 223 -15.17 -13.60 -11.29
CA SER A 223 -14.55 -14.61 -12.14
C SER A 223 -14.09 -14.05 -13.49
N THR A 224 -14.66 -12.91 -13.93
CA THR A 224 -14.30 -12.26 -15.18
C THR A 224 -13.00 -11.46 -15.06
N PRO A 225 -11.94 -11.85 -15.78
CA PRO A 225 -10.68 -11.12 -15.74
C PRO A 225 -10.80 -9.72 -16.33
N SER A 226 -10.20 -8.73 -15.65
CA SER A 226 -10.08 -7.35 -16.15
C SER A 226 -8.89 -6.62 -15.50
N SER A 227 -8.42 -5.56 -16.13
CA SER A 227 -7.30 -4.78 -15.62
C SER A 227 -7.62 -4.02 -14.32
N GLY A 228 -8.90 -3.74 -14.05
CA GLY A 228 -9.36 -3.08 -12.83
C GLY A 228 -9.66 -4.02 -11.66
N ARG A 229 -9.89 -5.32 -11.93
CA ARG A 229 -10.24 -6.33 -10.92
C ARG A 229 -9.14 -6.44 -9.86
N GLY A 230 -9.53 -6.44 -8.60
CA GLY A 230 -8.61 -6.57 -7.46
C GLY A 230 -7.75 -5.33 -7.17
N ARG A 231 -7.85 -4.25 -7.94
CA ARG A 231 -7.14 -2.99 -7.67
C ARG A 231 -7.90 -2.13 -6.67
N LEU A 232 -7.18 -1.25 -5.99
CA LEU A 232 -7.82 -0.22 -5.17
C LEU A 232 -8.49 0.81 -6.09
N PHE A 233 -9.76 1.09 -5.79
CA PHE A 233 -10.45 2.22 -6.40
C PHE A 233 -10.00 3.51 -5.72
N PRO A 234 -9.75 4.62 -6.46
CA PRO A 234 -9.36 5.89 -5.86
C PRO A 234 -10.48 6.47 -4.99
N GLN A 235 -10.10 7.38 -4.10
CA GLN A 235 -11.03 8.17 -3.30
C GLN A 235 -11.11 9.60 -3.86
N PRO A 236 -11.91 9.84 -4.92
CA PRO A 236 -12.05 11.16 -5.48
C PRO A 236 -12.75 12.12 -4.52
N LEU A 237 -12.48 13.41 -4.66
CA LEU A 237 -13.38 14.44 -4.15
C LEU A 237 -14.61 14.47 -5.06
N LEU A 238 -15.78 14.27 -4.48
CA LEU A 238 -17.05 14.41 -5.20
C LEU A 238 -17.81 15.62 -4.68
N THR A 239 -18.59 16.25 -5.55
CA THR A 239 -19.46 17.37 -5.16
C THR A 239 -20.84 16.85 -4.78
N ASP A 240 -21.27 17.12 -3.55
CA ASP A 240 -22.61 16.75 -3.08
C ASP A 240 -23.70 17.67 -3.71
N LYS A 241 -24.97 17.28 -3.55
CA LYS A 241 -26.12 18.05 -4.03
C LYS A 241 -26.22 19.49 -3.47
N ARG A 242 -25.43 19.82 -2.45
CA ARG A 242 -25.33 21.15 -1.84
C ARG A 242 -24.10 21.92 -2.29
N GLY A 243 -23.35 21.41 -3.27
CA GLY A 243 -22.12 22.02 -3.79
C GLY A 243 -20.91 21.87 -2.89
N ARG A 244 -20.92 20.94 -1.90
CA ARG A 244 -19.79 20.72 -1.00
C ARG A 244 -18.92 19.57 -1.53
N SER A 245 -17.63 19.81 -1.60
CA SER A 245 -16.66 18.75 -1.97
C SER A 245 -16.32 17.91 -0.75
N CYS A 246 -16.45 16.59 -0.86
CA CYS A 246 -15.99 15.63 0.14
C CYS A 246 -15.55 14.32 -0.51
N ARG A 247 -14.77 13.51 0.20
CA ARG A 247 -14.33 12.21 -0.29
C ARG A 247 -15.54 11.27 -0.52
N MET A 248 -15.42 10.41 -1.54
CA MET A 248 -16.49 9.52 -1.99
C MET A 248 -17.12 8.72 -0.84
N ASP A 249 -16.34 8.12 0.03
CA ASP A 249 -16.84 7.32 1.18
C ASP A 249 -17.68 8.15 2.16
N LEU A 250 -17.41 9.44 2.33
CA LEU A 250 -18.22 10.31 3.19
C LEU A 250 -19.62 10.55 2.62
N LEU A 251 -19.77 10.43 1.29
CA LEU A 251 -21.06 10.56 0.61
C LEU A 251 -21.81 9.24 0.54
N THR A 252 -21.09 8.13 0.30
CA THR A 252 -21.69 6.84 -0.02
C THR A 252 -21.72 5.87 1.15
N GLY A 253 -21.01 6.19 2.25
CA GLY A 253 -20.79 5.26 3.37
C GLY A 253 -19.78 4.16 3.03
N ASN A 254 -19.67 3.19 3.96
CA ASN A 254 -18.65 2.15 3.93
C ASN A 254 -19.11 0.82 3.29
N GLY A 255 -20.24 0.82 2.59
CA GLY A 255 -20.82 -0.37 1.97
C GLY A 255 -20.23 -0.67 0.58
N TRP A 256 -20.86 -1.59 -0.10
CA TRP A 256 -20.62 -1.84 -1.51
C TRP A 256 -21.03 -0.62 -2.34
N ARG A 257 -20.27 -0.29 -3.36
CA ARG A 257 -20.50 0.86 -4.23
C ARG A 257 -20.41 0.44 -5.69
N LEU A 258 -21.35 0.89 -6.49
CA LEU A 258 -21.29 0.76 -7.95
C LEU A 258 -20.97 2.13 -8.54
N VAL A 259 -19.72 2.34 -8.94
CA VAL A 259 -19.27 3.60 -9.55
C VAL A 259 -19.52 3.53 -11.04
N LEU A 260 -20.31 4.48 -11.56
CA LEU A 260 -20.78 4.52 -12.94
C LEU A 260 -20.15 5.70 -13.69
N ALA A 261 -19.61 5.43 -14.87
CA ALA A 261 -19.12 6.46 -15.77
C ALA A 261 -20.26 7.41 -16.24
N PRO A 262 -19.94 8.63 -16.67
CA PRO A 262 -20.94 9.55 -17.23
C PRO A 262 -21.75 8.90 -18.37
N GLY A 263 -23.08 9.12 -18.35
CA GLY A 263 -24.01 8.61 -19.34
C GLY A 263 -24.42 7.13 -19.19
N VAL A 264 -24.01 6.47 -18.10
CA VAL A 264 -24.51 5.14 -17.74
C VAL A 264 -25.80 5.30 -16.91
N SER A 265 -26.88 4.61 -17.28
CA SER A 265 -28.15 4.70 -16.58
C SER A 265 -28.13 3.96 -15.25
N ALA A 266 -28.57 4.64 -14.17
CA ALA A 266 -28.73 4.06 -12.84
C ALA A 266 -30.01 3.21 -12.70
N GLU A 267 -30.98 3.32 -13.62
CA GLU A 267 -32.28 2.64 -13.48
C GLU A 267 -32.14 1.12 -13.47
N ARG A 268 -31.12 0.59 -14.16
CA ARG A 268 -30.74 -0.84 -14.12
C ARG A 268 -29.89 -1.20 -12.90
N ALA A 269 -29.35 -0.22 -12.19
CA ALA A 269 -28.48 -0.38 -11.02
C ALA A 269 -29.24 -0.30 -9.68
N SER A 270 -30.58 -0.38 -9.69
CA SER A 270 -31.38 -0.53 -8.47
C SER A 270 -31.23 -1.95 -7.90
N LEU A 271 -30.05 -2.20 -7.36
CA LEU A 271 -29.57 -3.52 -6.94
C LEU A 271 -29.58 -3.62 -5.39
N GLY A 272 -30.70 -3.31 -4.78
CA GLY A 272 -30.95 -3.57 -3.35
C GLY A 272 -30.03 -2.75 -2.41
N CYS A 273 -29.03 -3.36 -1.84
CA CYS A 273 -28.16 -2.76 -0.81
C CYS A 273 -26.91 -2.02 -1.32
N ILE A 274 -26.77 -1.80 -2.65
CA ILE A 274 -25.64 -1.04 -3.20
C ILE A 274 -25.95 0.44 -3.28
N SER A 275 -24.96 1.27 -2.97
CA SER A 275 -24.99 2.71 -3.24
C SER A 275 -24.46 3.00 -4.65
N PRO A 276 -25.31 3.36 -5.62
CA PRO A 276 -24.83 3.80 -6.93
C PRO A 276 -24.16 5.17 -6.80
N VAL A 277 -22.97 5.29 -7.38
CA VAL A 277 -22.22 6.55 -7.48
C VAL A 277 -22.25 6.94 -8.95
N LEU A 278 -23.15 7.86 -9.30
CA LEU A 278 -23.25 8.42 -10.63
C LEU A 278 -22.24 9.56 -10.76
N LEU A 279 -21.34 9.43 -11.69
CA LEU A 279 -20.41 10.51 -12.02
C LEU A 279 -21.05 11.37 -13.14
N GLY A 280 -21.58 12.56 -12.75
CA GLY A 280 -22.02 13.58 -13.66
C GLY A 280 -20.86 14.45 -14.19
N GLU A 281 -21.18 15.35 -15.12
CA GLU A 281 -20.22 16.35 -15.59
C GLU A 281 -19.90 17.32 -14.45
N GLY A 282 -18.61 17.37 -14.04
CA GLY A 282 -18.14 18.22 -12.93
C GLY A 282 -18.24 17.61 -11.53
N ASP A 283 -18.79 16.39 -11.36
CA ASP A 283 -18.89 15.75 -10.06
C ASP A 283 -17.54 15.23 -9.53
N ASP A 284 -16.60 14.95 -10.42
CA ASP A 284 -15.22 14.51 -10.12
C ASP A 284 -14.21 15.58 -10.56
N PRO A 285 -14.05 16.69 -9.80
CA PRO A 285 -13.20 17.82 -10.21
C PRO A 285 -11.71 17.47 -10.29
N GLU A 286 -11.27 16.40 -9.64
CA GLU A 286 -9.90 15.90 -9.74
C GLU A 286 -9.72 14.92 -10.91
N GLY A 287 -10.81 14.43 -11.53
CA GLY A 287 -10.80 13.45 -12.61
C GLY A 287 -10.39 12.05 -12.20
N LEU A 288 -10.16 11.79 -10.92
CA LEU A 288 -9.54 10.55 -10.42
C LEU A 288 -10.37 9.30 -10.71
N ALA A 289 -11.68 9.36 -10.53
CA ALA A 289 -12.57 8.24 -10.80
C ALA A 289 -12.75 8.02 -12.30
N ILE A 290 -12.93 9.10 -13.06
CA ILE A 290 -13.10 9.06 -14.53
C ILE A 290 -11.84 8.51 -15.18
N ASP A 291 -10.66 9.02 -14.80
CA ASP A 291 -9.38 8.53 -15.31
C ASP A 291 -9.13 7.08 -14.98
N TRP A 292 -9.55 6.64 -13.76
CA TRP A 292 -9.46 5.24 -13.37
C TRP A 292 -10.34 4.35 -14.26
N LEU A 293 -11.60 4.73 -14.49
CA LEU A 293 -12.52 4.00 -15.36
C LEU A 293 -12.00 3.94 -16.81
N CYS A 294 -11.49 5.06 -17.34
CA CYS A 294 -10.90 5.12 -18.66
C CYS A 294 -9.65 4.24 -18.77
N ARG A 295 -8.73 4.32 -17.81
CA ARG A 295 -7.49 3.50 -17.77
C ARG A 295 -7.80 2.02 -17.78
N HIS A 296 -8.89 1.60 -17.15
CA HIS A 296 -9.30 0.21 -17.05
C HIS A 296 -10.36 -0.20 -18.10
N GLU A 297 -10.63 0.67 -19.08
CA GLU A 297 -11.54 0.41 -20.22
C GLU A 297 -12.91 -0.11 -19.77
N CYS A 298 -13.48 0.53 -18.75
CA CYS A 298 -14.77 0.11 -18.19
C CYS A 298 -15.75 1.27 -18.02
N ARG A 299 -17.04 0.94 -18.01
CA ARG A 299 -18.17 1.86 -17.82
C ARG A 299 -18.64 1.88 -16.38
N ALA A 300 -18.31 0.84 -15.61
CA ALA A 300 -18.61 0.78 -14.18
C ALA A 300 -17.62 -0.08 -13.42
N ALA A 301 -17.46 0.21 -12.13
CA ALA A 301 -16.68 -0.59 -11.19
C ALA A 301 -17.52 -0.94 -9.96
N LEU A 302 -17.60 -2.23 -9.63
CA LEU A 302 -18.19 -2.70 -8.38
C LEU A 302 -17.11 -2.72 -7.32
N VAL A 303 -17.20 -1.77 -6.37
CA VAL A 303 -16.20 -1.52 -5.34
C VAL A 303 -16.68 -2.10 -4.01
N ARG A 304 -15.85 -2.92 -3.40
CA ARG A 304 -16.07 -3.55 -2.10
C ARG A 304 -15.94 -2.51 -0.96
N PRO A 305 -16.43 -2.84 0.26
CA PRO A 305 -16.30 -1.96 1.43
C PRO A 305 -14.86 -1.57 1.79
N ASP A 306 -13.87 -2.40 1.45
CA ASP A 306 -12.43 -2.14 1.65
C ASP A 306 -11.75 -1.40 0.50
N ASN A 307 -12.52 -0.82 -0.42
CA ASN A 307 -12.08 -0.09 -1.60
C ASN A 307 -11.36 -0.93 -2.68
N TYR A 308 -11.30 -2.23 -2.54
CA TYR A 308 -10.88 -3.08 -3.64
C TYR A 308 -12.02 -3.28 -4.64
N VAL A 309 -11.69 -3.27 -5.91
CA VAL A 309 -12.65 -3.50 -6.99
C VAL A 309 -12.92 -5.01 -7.11
N TYR A 310 -14.16 -5.41 -6.87
CA TYR A 310 -14.61 -6.78 -7.07
C TYR A 310 -14.50 -7.19 -8.53
N GLY A 311 -15.03 -6.34 -9.42
CA GLY A 311 -15.02 -6.51 -10.86
C GLY A 311 -15.48 -5.23 -11.55
N VAL A 312 -15.42 -5.22 -12.89
CA VAL A 312 -15.82 -4.08 -13.72
C VAL A 312 -16.83 -4.50 -14.78
N ALA A 313 -17.70 -3.59 -15.17
CA ALA A 313 -18.61 -3.73 -16.28
C ALA A 313 -18.14 -2.88 -17.48
N ARG A 314 -18.08 -3.46 -18.67
CA ARG A 314 -17.71 -2.73 -19.91
C ARG A 314 -18.92 -2.14 -20.62
N SER A 315 -20.10 -2.69 -20.32
CA SER A 315 -21.38 -2.24 -20.84
C SER A 315 -22.47 -2.26 -19.77
N GLU A 316 -23.60 -1.62 -20.01
CA GLU A 316 -24.76 -1.68 -19.11
C GLU A 316 -25.32 -3.09 -18.96
N ALA A 317 -25.16 -3.95 -19.97
CA ALA A 317 -25.62 -5.33 -19.91
C ALA A 317 -24.84 -6.17 -18.88
N ASP A 318 -23.58 -5.77 -18.55
CA ASP A 318 -22.74 -6.49 -17.61
C ASP A 318 -23.03 -6.11 -16.14
N LEU A 319 -23.81 -5.05 -15.87
CA LEU A 319 -24.02 -4.52 -14.52
C LEU A 319 -24.76 -5.52 -13.62
N VAL A 320 -25.88 -6.07 -14.11
CA VAL A 320 -26.70 -7.03 -13.36
C VAL A 320 -25.94 -8.34 -13.13
N PRO A 321 -25.35 -8.99 -14.15
CA PRO A 321 -24.54 -10.18 -13.96
C PRO A 321 -23.40 -10.01 -12.95
N LEU A 322 -22.67 -8.89 -12.99
CA LEU A 322 -21.57 -8.60 -12.07
C LEU A 322 -22.03 -8.54 -10.61
N TRP A 323 -23.19 -7.92 -10.37
CA TRP A 323 -23.75 -7.84 -9.03
C TRP A 323 -24.33 -9.17 -8.56
N GLU A 324 -25.03 -9.87 -9.42
CA GLU A 324 -25.59 -11.18 -9.11
C GLU A 324 -24.49 -12.18 -8.73
N GLU A 325 -23.35 -12.16 -9.42
CA GLU A 325 -22.18 -12.95 -9.08
C GLU A 325 -21.65 -12.61 -7.66
N ALA A 326 -21.61 -11.32 -7.30
CA ALA A 326 -21.18 -10.91 -5.98
C ALA A 326 -22.15 -11.35 -4.87
N LEU A 327 -23.47 -11.24 -5.11
CA LEU A 327 -24.49 -11.73 -4.18
C LEU A 327 -24.44 -13.23 -3.97
N GLU A 328 -24.23 -13.99 -5.03
CA GLU A 328 -24.09 -15.45 -4.96
C GLU A 328 -22.86 -15.84 -4.14
N ALA A 329 -21.72 -15.16 -4.38
CA ALA A 329 -20.49 -15.37 -3.61
C ALA A 329 -20.65 -15.03 -2.11
N LEU A 330 -21.56 -14.11 -1.77
CA LEU A 330 -21.91 -13.74 -0.39
C LEU A 330 -23.01 -14.62 0.21
N GLY A 331 -23.61 -15.55 -0.58
CA GLY A 331 -24.74 -16.37 -0.13
C GLY A 331 -26.01 -15.56 0.18
N MET A 332 -26.17 -14.42 -0.49
CA MET A 332 -27.31 -13.49 -0.31
C MET A 332 -28.41 -13.71 -1.37
N ARG A 333 -28.32 -14.79 -2.13
CA ARG A 333 -29.32 -15.27 -3.11
C ARG A 333 -30.05 -16.47 -2.59
#